data_9fdc9a7a19209a1fa93a92a61d7e3705
#
_entry.id   9fdc9a7a19209a1fa93a92a61d7e3705
#
_cell.length_a   1.000
_cell.length_b   1.000
_cell.length_c   1.000
_cell.angle_alpha   90.00
_cell.angle_beta   90.00
_cell.angle_gamma   90.00
#
_symmetry.space_group_name_H-M   'P 1'
#
loop_
_entity.id
_entity.type
_entity.pdbx_description
1 polymer ?
#
loop_
_entity_poly.entity_id
_entity_poly.type
_entity_poly.pdbx_seq_one_letter_code
_entity_poly.pdbx_strand_id
1 'polypeptide(L)'
;MTEHFDSVKSMINNLRSEDPEERLTSMRGIHLIASTLGPERTRDELLPYLTDYLDENEVVLRVFANALGTMLQEVGGADHLQSILTPLELLSSLDEITVRDEAVTSLQTIGGQVFRETGEAAAQAQRDFLDLVHRLGKATTQCRSSASYLIATAYPHVSTAIKGQLMSLFIELCNDKEIMVRRAACISLGKHMVHVFGNRSTELINALTAFSQDKFDAVRLQTVEAAAALLKALPYELHANVFSSIKGLMSDYSWRVRHMAADRLGKLAEAMSPTEVKNILPFFRSLSQDAEAEIRASAVFSMASLLAVFRDPSAKRELLTAGCRLVNDENAHVRMCLASAVLRSVAHVAKELWATTIVPTCTQLLKDQEADVRLALVSGFSSMGNTPEAREMAPKLVPVVVALAGDPNWRIREVVISQVPFLITSLGKNAEDVVELCVQHLVDRVATIREAAVRSCCTLVAENGTAWSRASLFPRLSSMASTNNY
;
A
#
# COMPACT_ATOMS: atom_id res chain seq x y z
N MET A 1 -41.91 22.69 -4.61
CA MET A 1 -42.43 21.33 -4.86
C MET A 1 -42.50 20.99 -6.34
N THR A 2 -43.07 21.86 -7.20
CA THR A 2 -43.15 21.63 -8.66
C THR A 2 -41.80 21.51 -9.34
N GLU A 3 -40.85 22.40 -9.08
CA GLU A 3 -39.49 22.34 -9.66
C GLU A 3 -38.71 21.08 -9.29
N HIS A 4 -38.89 20.58 -8.06
CA HIS A 4 -38.24 19.34 -7.60
C HIS A 4 -38.80 18.10 -8.31
N PHE A 5 -40.13 18.09 -8.54
CA PHE A 5 -40.78 16.98 -9.24
C PHE A 5 -40.42 16.95 -10.74
N ASP A 6 -40.30 18.13 -11.36
CA ASP A 6 -39.87 18.24 -12.76
C ASP A 6 -38.40 17.80 -12.94
N SER A 7 -37.51 18.08 -11.97
CA SER A 7 -36.15 17.61 -11.94
C SER A 7 -36.05 16.08 -11.88
N VAL A 8 -36.80 15.44 -10.97
CA VAL A 8 -36.81 13.97 -10.84
C VAL A 8 -37.40 13.31 -12.09
N LYS A 9 -38.43 13.88 -12.69
CA LYS A 9 -38.99 13.38 -13.96
C LYS A 9 -37.97 13.44 -15.10
N SER A 10 -37.19 14.52 -15.18
CA SER A 10 -36.09 14.63 -16.13
C SER A 10 -35.04 13.55 -15.88
N MET A 11 -34.63 13.31 -14.63
CA MET A 11 -33.66 12.24 -14.27
C MET A 11 -34.18 10.85 -14.68
N ILE A 12 -35.44 10.54 -14.43
CA ILE A 12 -36.06 9.26 -14.84
C ILE A 12 -36.02 9.10 -16.37
N ASN A 13 -36.32 10.16 -17.12
CA ASN A 13 -36.22 10.12 -18.59
C ASN A 13 -34.76 9.94 -19.06
N ASN A 14 -33.79 10.60 -18.40
CA ASN A 14 -32.41 10.54 -18.74
C ASN A 14 -31.75 9.18 -18.42
N LEU A 15 -32.36 8.34 -17.56
CA LEU A 15 -31.93 6.94 -17.41
C LEU A 15 -32.04 6.14 -18.73
N ARG A 16 -32.84 6.63 -19.69
CA ARG A 16 -33.02 6.04 -21.05
C ARG A 16 -32.29 6.81 -22.17
N SER A 17 -31.53 7.86 -21.82
CA SER A 17 -30.85 8.68 -22.81
C SER A 17 -29.83 7.83 -23.61
N GLU A 18 -29.68 8.14 -24.88
CA GLU A 18 -28.59 7.57 -25.70
C GLU A 18 -27.22 8.08 -25.24
N ASP A 19 -27.15 9.25 -24.57
CA ASP A 19 -25.94 9.82 -24.02
C ASP A 19 -25.52 9.12 -22.71
N PRO A 20 -24.36 8.46 -22.66
CA PRO A 20 -23.85 7.80 -21.43
C PRO A 20 -23.66 8.76 -20.25
N GLU A 21 -23.33 10.04 -20.49
CA GLU A 21 -23.12 11.03 -19.42
C GLU A 21 -24.44 11.43 -18.77
N GLU A 22 -25.52 11.54 -19.53
CA GLU A 22 -26.85 11.79 -18.99
C GLU A 22 -27.36 10.60 -18.16
N ARG A 23 -27.15 9.36 -18.66
CA ARG A 23 -27.47 8.15 -17.88
C ARG A 23 -26.65 8.09 -16.59
N LEU A 24 -25.34 8.36 -16.64
CA LEU A 24 -24.46 8.37 -15.48
C LEU A 24 -24.88 9.41 -14.43
N THR A 25 -25.24 10.61 -14.89
CA THR A 25 -25.71 11.69 -14.02
C THR A 25 -27.00 11.31 -13.31
N SER A 26 -27.95 10.71 -14.05
CA SER A 26 -29.21 10.24 -13.48
C SER A 26 -29.03 9.05 -12.54
N MET A 27 -28.12 8.13 -12.87
CA MET A 27 -27.78 7.02 -11.99
C MET A 27 -27.16 7.49 -10.66
N ARG A 28 -26.33 8.54 -10.68
CA ARG A 28 -25.82 9.18 -9.44
C ARG A 28 -26.93 9.81 -8.59
N GLY A 29 -28.01 10.21 -9.21
CA GLY A 29 -29.20 10.75 -8.53
C GLY A 29 -30.25 9.71 -8.12
N ILE A 30 -29.96 8.41 -8.21
CA ILE A 30 -30.93 7.33 -8.03
C ILE A 30 -31.62 7.35 -6.66
N HIS A 31 -30.94 7.73 -5.60
CA HIS A 31 -31.49 7.89 -4.25
C HIS A 31 -32.61 8.96 -4.21
N LEU A 32 -32.41 10.04 -4.95
CA LEU A 32 -33.42 11.09 -5.06
C LEU A 32 -34.67 10.59 -5.84
N ILE A 33 -34.44 9.83 -6.89
CA ILE A 33 -35.53 9.18 -7.65
C ILE A 33 -36.28 8.21 -6.72
N ALA A 34 -35.58 7.30 -6.04
CA ALA A 34 -36.17 6.30 -5.16
C ALA A 34 -36.94 6.93 -3.99
N SER A 35 -36.37 7.94 -3.33
CA SER A 35 -37.06 8.65 -2.23
C SER A 35 -38.33 9.40 -2.69
N THR A 36 -38.35 9.89 -3.93
CA THR A 36 -39.51 10.56 -4.52
C THR A 36 -40.61 9.57 -4.93
N LEU A 37 -40.22 8.41 -5.47
CA LEU A 37 -41.18 7.35 -5.86
C LEU A 37 -41.79 6.64 -4.67
N GLY A 38 -41.08 6.57 -3.57
CA GLY A 38 -41.42 5.80 -2.38
C GLY A 38 -41.08 4.30 -2.50
N PRO A 39 -41.12 3.57 -1.37
CA PRO A 39 -40.58 2.20 -1.31
C PRO A 39 -41.24 1.20 -2.24
N GLU A 40 -42.55 1.25 -2.38
CA GLU A 40 -43.32 0.31 -3.22
C GLU A 40 -42.91 0.45 -4.69
N ARG A 41 -42.98 1.66 -5.24
CA ARG A 41 -42.65 1.91 -6.66
C ARG A 41 -41.13 1.72 -6.92
N THR A 42 -40.28 1.97 -5.92
CA THR A 42 -38.87 1.68 -6.03
C THR A 42 -38.61 0.20 -6.24
N ARG A 43 -39.33 -0.67 -5.48
CA ARG A 43 -39.20 -2.14 -5.63
C ARG A 43 -39.82 -2.67 -6.91
N ASP A 44 -41.04 -2.20 -7.20
CA ASP A 44 -41.89 -2.84 -8.21
C ASP A 44 -41.72 -2.26 -9.61
N GLU A 45 -41.22 -1.02 -9.73
CA GLU A 45 -41.00 -0.35 -11.01
C GLU A 45 -39.53 -0.02 -11.26
N LEU A 46 -38.85 0.71 -10.34
CA LEU A 46 -37.53 1.27 -10.61
C LEU A 46 -36.42 0.17 -10.66
N LEU A 47 -36.33 -0.66 -9.63
CA LEU A 47 -35.28 -1.68 -9.57
C LEU A 47 -35.40 -2.76 -10.66
N PRO A 48 -36.61 -3.30 -10.97
CA PRO A 48 -36.77 -4.19 -12.11
C PRO A 48 -36.36 -3.54 -13.42
N TYR A 49 -36.82 -2.28 -13.64
CA TYR A 49 -36.47 -1.52 -14.82
C TYR A 49 -34.92 -1.41 -15.01
N LEU A 50 -34.20 -1.03 -13.95
CA LEU A 50 -32.73 -0.92 -14.01
C LEU A 50 -32.03 -2.26 -14.19
N THR A 51 -32.62 -3.33 -13.64
CA THR A 51 -32.09 -4.70 -13.75
C THR A 51 -32.22 -5.26 -15.17
N ASP A 52 -33.26 -4.86 -15.91
CA ASP A 52 -33.45 -5.27 -17.31
C ASP A 52 -32.45 -4.62 -18.29
N TYR A 53 -31.73 -3.58 -17.85
CA TYR A 53 -30.73 -2.83 -18.65
C TYR A 53 -29.28 -3.15 -18.23
N LEU A 54 -28.95 -4.41 -17.95
CA LEU A 54 -27.58 -4.81 -17.56
C LEU A 54 -26.54 -4.76 -18.70
N ASP A 55 -26.93 -4.51 -19.96
CA ASP A 55 -26.05 -4.27 -21.10
C ASP A 55 -25.48 -2.84 -21.14
N GLU A 56 -25.56 -2.12 -20.03
CA GLU A 56 -25.09 -0.74 -19.89
C GLU A 56 -23.56 -0.63 -19.83
N ASN A 57 -23.09 0.62 -19.98
CA ASN A 57 -21.69 0.95 -19.82
C ASN A 57 -21.20 0.59 -18.39
N GLU A 58 -19.99 0.00 -18.31
CA GLU A 58 -19.33 -0.43 -17.07
C GLU A 58 -19.38 0.63 -15.96
N VAL A 59 -19.19 1.92 -16.31
CA VAL A 59 -19.21 3.02 -15.32
C VAL A 59 -20.62 3.22 -14.73
N VAL A 60 -21.67 3.10 -15.55
CA VAL A 60 -23.06 3.21 -15.12
C VAL A 60 -23.41 2.04 -14.21
N LEU A 61 -23.06 0.81 -14.61
CA LEU A 61 -23.29 -0.40 -13.81
C LEU A 61 -22.56 -0.36 -12.46
N ARG A 62 -21.33 0.17 -12.42
CA ARG A 62 -20.60 0.36 -11.17
C ARG A 62 -21.29 1.34 -10.23
N VAL A 63 -21.80 2.47 -10.76
CA VAL A 63 -22.57 3.45 -9.94
C VAL A 63 -23.86 2.84 -9.46
N PHE A 64 -24.54 2.03 -10.28
CA PHE A 64 -25.74 1.30 -9.87
C PHE A 64 -25.45 0.30 -8.75
N ALA A 65 -24.40 -0.52 -8.91
CA ALA A 65 -23.96 -1.45 -7.88
C ALA A 65 -23.69 -0.75 -6.55
N ASN A 66 -22.97 0.39 -6.58
CA ASN A 66 -22.68 1.20 -5.40
C ASN A 66 -23.96 1.75 -4.73
N ALA A 67 -24.88 2.30 -5.52
CA ALA A 67 -26.13 2.84 -5.01
C ALA A 67 -26.97 1.78 -4.29
N LEU A 68 -27.10 0.58 -4.88
CA LEU A 68 -27.83 -0.54 -4.27
C LEU A 68 -27.33 -0.85 -2.85
N GLY A 69 -26.03 -0.68 -2.58
CA GLY A 69 -25.39 -0.92 -1.28
C GLY A 69 -25.94 -0.04 -0.14
N THR A 70 -26.61 1.06 -0.47
CA THR A 70 -27.13 2.03 0.50
C THR A 70 -28.65 2.25 0.40
N MET A 71 -29.34 1.55 -0.51
CA MET A 71 -30.77 1.73 -0.78
C MET A 71 -31.72 0.92 0.14
N LEU A 72 -31.22 0.33 1.22
CA LEU A 72 -32.05 -0.55 2.06
C LEU A 72 -33.27 0.15 2.62
N GLN A 73 -33.17 1.43 2.99
CA GLN A 73 -34.31 2.19 3.53
C GLN A 73 -35.30 2.62 2.44
N GLU A 74 -34.80 2.94 1.25
CA GLU A 74 -35.60 3.34 0.09
C GLU A 74 -36.47 2.20 -0.47
N VAL A 75 -36.10 0.94 -0.19
CA VAL A 75 -36.92 -0.22 -0.54
C VAL A 75 -37.89 -0.64 0.58
N GLY A 76 -37.85 0.01 1.74
CA GLY A 76 -38.72 -0.30 2.87
C GLY A 76 -38.08 -1.18 3.94
N GLY A 77 -36.75 -1.26 4.00
CA GLY A 77 -36.02 -1.93 5.05
C GLY A 77 -35.78 -3.42 4.83
N ALA A 78 -35.42 -4.12 5.90
CA ALA A 78 -35.02 -5.52 5.88
C ALA A 78 -36.07 -6.50 5.34
N ASP A 79 -37.36 -6.22 5.53
CA ASP A 79 -38.48 -7.04 5.00
C ASP A 79 -38.46 -7.17 3.47
N HIS A 80 -37.82 -6.23 2.79
CA HIS A 80 -37.78 -6.15 1.33
C HIS A 80 -36.35 -6.30 0.76
N LEU A 81 -35.43 -6.89 1.54
CA LEU A 81 -34.03 -7.03 1.16
C LEU A 81 -33.85 -7.74 -0.19
N GLN A 82 -34.71 -8.73 -0.51
CA GLN A 82 -34.59 -9.51 -1.74
C GLN A 82 -34.63 -8.64 -3.01
N SER A 83 -35.33 -7.50 -2.97
CA SER A 83 -35.39 -6.57 -4.12
C SER A 83 -34.05 -5.93 -4.46
N ILE A 84 -33.13 -5.82 -3.46
CA ILE A 84 -31.75 -5.34 -3.64
C ILE A 84 -30.80 -6.52 -3.93
N LEU A 85 -30.99 -7.66 -3.26
CA LEU A 85 -30.12 -8.81 -3.44
C LEU A 85 -30.17 -9.34 -4.87
N THR A 86 -31.33 -9.33 -5.51
CA THR A 86 -31.48 -9.84 -6.88
C THR A 86 -30.62 -9.11 -7.90
N PRO A 87 -30.67 -7.77 -8.04
CA PRO A 87 -29.77 -7.07 -8.97
C PRO A 87 -28.30 -7.17 -8.55
N LEU A 88 -27.97 -7.16 -7.25
CA LEU A 88 -26.57 -7.33 -6.81
C LEU A 88 -26.03 -8.73 -7.09
N GLU A 89 -26.85 -9.78 -7.01
CA GLU A 89 -26.48 -11.15 -7.40
C GLU A 89 -26.10 -11.20 -8.88
N LEU A 90 -26.90 -10.56 -9.76
CA LEU A 90 -26.61 -10.45 -11.19
C LEU A 90 -25.32 -9.67 -11.44
N LEU A 91 -25.16 -8.48 -10.86
CA LEU A 91 -23.97 -7.65 -11.01
C LEU A 91 -22.69 -8.35 -10.48
N SER A 92 -22.80 -9.16 -9.42
CA SER A 92 -21.70 -9.93 -8.87
C SER A 92 -21.30 -11.14 -9.73
N SER A 93 -22.07 -11.44 -10.78
CA SER A 93 -21.82 -12.55 -11.72
C SER A 93 -21.24 -12.10 -13.06
N LEU A 94 -21.12 -10.79 -13.29
CA LEU A 94 -20.62 -10.23 -14.56
C LEU A 94 -19.11 -10.48 -14.74
N ASP A 95 -18.65 -10.43 -15.99
CA ASP A 95 -17.24 -10.58 -16.34
C ASP A 95 -16.41 -9.34 -16.02
N GLU A 96 -17.04 -8.16 -16.00
CA GLU A 96 -16.42 -6.87 -15.68
C GLU A 96 -16.01 -6.82 -14.21
N ILE A 97 -14.70 -6.88 -13.97
CA ILE A 97 -14.11 -6.97 -12.62
C ILE A 97 -14.53 -5.78 -11.74
N THR A 98 -14.54 -4.57 -12.29
CA THR A 98 -14.82 -3.34 -11.53
C THR A 98 -16.28 -3.27 -11.07
N VAL A 99 -17.22 -3.76 -11.88
CA VAL A 99 -18.65 -3.85 -11.54
C VAL A 99 -18.86 -4.93 -10.48
N ARG A 100 -18.26 -6.09 -10.68
CA ARG A 100 -18.35 -7.21 -9.75
C ARG A 100 -17.79 -6.86 -8.37
N ASP A 101 -16.62 -6.22 -8.31
CA ASP A 101 -16.00 -5.81 -7.05
C ASP A 101 -16.85 -4.76 -6.31
N GLU A 102 -17.48 -3.84 -7.03
CA GLU A 102 -18.42 -2.86 -6.44
C GLU A 102 -19.68 -3.56 -5.91
N ALA A 103 -20.26 -4.49 -6.67
CA ALA A 103 -21.41 -5.28 -6.22
C ALA A 103 -21.09 -6.09 -4.95
N VAL A 104 -19.91 -6.71 -4.88
CA VAL A 104 -19.43 -7.43 -3.68
C VAL A 104 -19.30 -6.45 -2.50
N THR A 105 -18.73 -5.27 -2.71
CA THR A 105 -18.58 -4.24 -1.67
C THR A 105 -19.95 -3.79 -1.14
N SER A 106 -20.91 -3.62 -2.03
CA SER A 106 -22.31 -3.28 -1.69
C SER A 106 -23.00 -4.40 -0.90
N LEU A 107 -22.81 -5.65 -1.33
CA LEU A 107 -23.31 -6.81 -0.57
C LEU A 107 -22.67 -6.92 0.82
N GLN A 108 -21.38 -6.60 0.96
CA GLN A 108 -20.71 -6.56 2.28
C GLN A 108 -21.30 -5.46 3.17
N THR A 109 -21.60 -4.29 2.59
CA THR A 109 -22.23 -3.17 3.31
C THR A 109 -23.62 -3.55 3.82
N ILE A 110 -24.46 -4.09 2.94
CA ILE A 110 -25.83 -4.55 3.28
C ILE A 110 -25.76 -5.68 4.32
N GLY A 111 -24.92 -6.69 4.12
CA GLY A 111 -24.75 -7.76 5.07
C GLY A 111 -24.34 -7.23 6.45
N GLY A 112 -23.39 -6.28 6.50
CA GLY A 112 -22.98 -5.62 7.74
C GLY A 112 -24.11 -4.83 8.42
N GLN A 113 -25.09 -4.30 7.70
CA GLN A 113 -26.29 -3.66 8.24
C GLN A 113 -27.28 -4.72 8.78
N VAL A 114 -27.68 -5.65 7.93
CA VAL A 114 -28.68 -6.69 8.22
C VAL A 114 -28.30 -7.55 9.44
N PHE A 115 -27.02 -7.90 9.59
CA PHE A 115 -26.56 -8.69 10.74
C PHE A 115 -26.45 -7.90 12.04
N ARG A 116 -26.61 -6.58 12.04
CA ARG A 116 -26.71 -5.74 13.24
C ARG A 116 -28.16 -5.52 13.68
N GLU A 117 -29.11 -5.72 12.80
CA GLU A 117 -30.53 -5.58 13.10
C GLU A 117 -31.07 -6.80 13.85
N THR A 118 -32.14 -6.60 14.61
CA THR A 118 -32.82 -7.64 15.40
C THR A 118 -34.32 -7.65 15.08
N GLY A 119 -34.97 -8.78 15.32
CA GLY A 119 -36.39 -8.94 15.04
C GLY A 119 -36.63 -9.96 13.92
N GLU A 120 -37.92 -10.21 13.60
CA GLU A 120 -38.33 -11.24 12.65
C GLU A 120 -37.93 -10.90 11.22
N ALA A 121 -38.12 -9.64 10.81
CA ALA A 121 -37.71 -9.13 9.52
C ALA A 121 -36.19 -9.28 9.30
N ALA A 122 -35.39 -8.87 10.29
CA ALA A 122 -33.94 -9.01 10.24
C ALA A 122 -33.52 -10.49 10.18
N ALA A 123 -34.19 -11.39 10.90
CA ALA A 123 -33.89 -12.82 10.86
C ALA A 123 -34.19 -13.44 9.48
N GLN A 124 -35.23 -12.96 8.78
CA GLN A 124 -35.49 -13.37 7.40
C GLN A 124 -34.45 -12.82 6.45
N ALA A 125 -34.13 -11.53 6.52
CA ALA A 125 -33.09 -10.89 5.72
C ALA A 125 -31.73 -11.56 5.88
N GLN A 126 -31.36 -11.96 7.11
CA GLN A 126 -30.13 -12.71 7.38
C GLN A 126 -30.13 -14.08 6.70
N ARG A 127 -31.28 -14.79 6.68
CA ARG A 127 -31.41 -16.04 5.92
C ARG A 127 -31.27 -15.82 4.42
N ASP A 128 -31.93 -14.82 3.88
CA ASP A 128 -31.87 -14.48 2.45
C ASP A 128 -30.44 -14.15 2.01
N PHE A 129 -29.69 -13.43 2.84
CA PHE A 129 -28.27 -13.14 2.59
C PHE A 129 -27.41 -14.41 2.63
N LEU A 130 -27.63 -15.30 3.60
CA LEU A 130 -26.91 -16.58 3.68
C LEU A 130 -27.21 -17.49 2.48
N ASP A 131 -28.47 -17.53 2.05
CA ASP A 131 -28.87 -18.29 0.87
C ASP A 131 -28.22 -17.73 -0.40
N LEU A 132 -28.12 -16.40 -0.53
CA LEU A 132 -27.38 -15.75 -1.60
C LEU A 132 -25.91 -16.19 -1.61
N VAL A 133 -25.20 -16.15 -0.46
CA VAL A 133 -23.80 -16.57 -0.35
C VAL A 133 -23.65 -18.04 -0.79
N HIS A 134 -24.56 -18.91 -0.38
CA HIS A 134 -24.54 -20.33 -0.78
C HIS A 134 -24.81 -20.50 -2.28
N ARG A 135 -25.80 -19.80 -2.87
CA ARG A 135 -26.06 -19.84 -4.32
C ARG A 135 -24.87 -19.39 -5.12
N LEU A 136 -24.28 -18.23 -4.77
CA LEU A 136 -23.09 -17.71 -5.42
C LEU A 136 -21.91 -18.69 -5.32
N GLY A 137 -21.74 -19.34 -4.16
CA GLY A 137 -20.67 -20.31 -3.93
C GLY A 137 -20.77 -21.59 -4.76
N LYS A 138 -21.89 -21.86 -5.41
CA LYS A 138 -22.13 -23.07 -6.24
C LYS A 138 -22.38 -22.75 -7.73
N ALA A 139 -22.47 -21.46 -8.10
CA ALA A 139 -22.80 -21.02 -9.45
C ALA A 139 -21.57 -20.90 -10.37
N THR A 140 -21.52 -19.85 -11.20
CA THR A 140 -20.42 -19.62 -12.16
C THR A 140 -19.08 -19.31 -11.47
N THR A 141 -18.01 -19.28 -12.23
CA THR A 141 -16.66 -18.93 -11.73
C THR A 141 -16.64 -17.54 -11.10
N GLN A 142 -17.31 -16.58 -11.73
CA GLN A 142 -17.45 -15.21 -11.23
C GLN A 142 -18.19 -15.17 -9.89
N CYS A 143 -19.34 -15.84 -9.83
CA CYS A 143 -20.15 -15.96 -8.60
C CYS A 143 -19.34 -16.59 -7.46
N ARG A 144 -18.62 -17.70 -7.72
CA ARG A 144 -17.81 -18.38 -6.70
C ARG A 144 -16.66 -17.48 -6.20
N SER A 145 -16.06 -16.70 -7.11
CA SER A 145 -15.05 -15.69 -6.72
C SER A 145 -15.66 -14.63 -5.79
N SER A 146 -16.86 -14.13 -6.11
CA SER A 146 -17.61 -13.16 -5.30
C SER A 146 -17.99 -13.74 -3.93
N ALA A 147 -18.48 -14.96 -3.88
CA ALA A 147 -18.85 -15.65 -2.64
C ALA A 147 -17.69 -15.72 -1.64
N SER A 148 -16.46 -15.90 -2.13
CA SER A 148 -15.28 -16.00 -1.25
C SER A 148 -15.05 -14.74 -0.39
N TYR A 149 -15.49 -13.56 -0.85
CA TYR A 149 -15.41 -12.31 -0.09
C TYR A 149 -16.57 -12.10 0.88
N LEU A 150 -17.75 -12.68 0.59
CA LEU A 150 -18.98 -12.47 1.36
C LEU A 150 -19.08 -13.35 2.60
N ILE A 151 -18.43 -14.51 2.62
CA ILE A 151 -18.44 -15.44 3.75
C ILE A 151 -18.04 -14.75 5.04
N ALA A 152 -17.00 -13.94 5.03
CA ALA A 152 -16.50 -13.23 6.21
C ALA A 152 -17.51 -12.22 6.79
N THR A 153 -18.41 -11.68 5.96
CA THR A 153 -19.44 -10.73 6.40
C THR A 153 -20.48 -11.39 7.31
N ALA A 154 -20.90 -12.60 6.97
CA ALA A 154 -21.91 -13.33 7.75
C ALA A 154 -21.31 -14.09 8.94
N TYR A 155 -20.08 -14.59 8.80
CA TYR A 155 -19.48 -15.54 9.74
C TYR A 155 -19.49 -15.13 11.22
N PRO A 156 -19.20 -13.87 11.64
CA PRO A 156 -19.20 -13.50 13.05
C PRO A 156 -20.56 -13.62 13.72
N HIS A 157 -21.64 -13.47 12.96
CA HIS A 157 -23.00 -13.19 13.44
C HIS A 157 -23.90 -14.44 13.50
N VAL A 158 -23.44 -15.57 12.97
CA VAL A 158 -24.26 -16.78 12.82
C VAL A 158 -23.96 -17.86 13.86
N SER A 159 -24.86 -18.85 13.98
CA SER A 159 -24.71 -19.97 14.89
C SER A 159 -23.49 -20.86 14.54
N THR A 160 -23.02 -21.64 15.51
CA THR A 160 -21.89 -22.55 15.32
C THR A 160 -22.10 -23.56 14.17
N ALA A 161 -23.34 -24.01 13.96
CA ALA A 161 -23.68 -24.91 12.85
C ALA A 161 -23.48 -24.22 11.49
N ILE A 162 -24.01 -23.00 11.34
CA ILE A 162 -23.87 -22.19 10.11
C ILE A 162 -22.40 -21.80 9.90
N LYS A 163 -21.66 -21.44 10.97
CA LYS A 163 -20.20 -21.23 10.89
C LYS A 163 -19.47 -22.42 10.28
N GLY A 164 -19.88 -23.64 10.69
CA GLY A 164 -19.33 -24.87 10.09
C GLY A 164 -19.60 -24.98 8.58
N GLN A 165 -20.83 -24.69 8.15
CA GLN A 165 -21.21 -24.71 6.73
C GLN A 165 -20.45 -23.65 5.91
N LEU A 166 -20.35 -22.42 6.41
CA LEU A 166 -19.61 -21.35 5.75
C LEU A 166 -18.12 -21.65 5.64
N MET A 167 -17.53 -22.29 6.69
CA MET A 167 -16.13 -22.73 6.64
C MET A 167 -15.94 -23.84 5.59
N SER A 168 -16.83 -24.83 5.54
CA SER A 168 -16.76 -25.87 4.53
C SER A 168 -16.83 -25.30 3.12
N LEU A 169 -17.75 -24.35 2.89
CA LEU A 169 -17.85 -23.64 1.61
C LEU A 169 -16.54 -22.88 1.30
N PHE A 170 -15.96 -22.18 2.27
CA PHE A 170 -14.69 -21.46 2.07
C PHE A 170 -13.56 -22.42 1.68
N ILE A 171 -13.42 -23.56 2.35
CA ILE A 171 -12.41 -24.57 2.02
C ILE A 171 -12.64 -25.19 0.63
N GLU A 172 -13.91 -25.39 0.22
CA GLU A 172 -14.23 -25.80 -1.15
C GLU A 172 -13.72 -24.75 -2.17
N LEU A 173 -13.97 -23.45 -1.92
CA LEU A 173 -13.50 -22.36 -2.78
C LEU A 173 -11.96 -22.25 -2.81
N CYS A 174 -11.29 -22.53 -1.69
CA CYS A 174 -9.82 -22.59 -1.63
C CYS A 174 -9.24 -23.71 -2.52
N ASN A 175 -10.00 -24.78 -2.75
CA ASN A 175 -9.60 -25.93 -3.56
C ASN A 175 -10.34 -26.00 -4.90
N ASP A 176 -10.97 -24.91 -5.34
CA ASP A 176 -11.74 -24.85 -6.57
C ASP A 176 -10.87 -25.23 -7.79
N LYS A 177 -11.47 -25.84 -8.79
CA LYS A 177 -10.79 -26.18 -10.05
C LYS A 177 -10.30 -24.94 -10.81
N GLU A 178 -11.02 -23.80 -10.68
CA GLU A 178 -10.74 -22.57 -11.40
C GLU A 178 -9.75 -21.70 -10.62
N ILE A 179 -8.69 -21.28 -11.30
CA ILE A 179 -7.63 -20.44 -10.74
C ILE A 179 -8.16 -19.11 -10.18
N MET A 180 -9.15 -18.49 -10.85
CA MET A 180 -9.73 -17.21 -10.44
C MET A 180 -10.40 -17.32 -9.09
N VAL A 181 -11.10 -18.43 -8.81
CA VAL A 181 -11.75 -18.69 -7.53
C VAL A 181 -10.72 -18.92 -6.43
N ARG A 182 -9.69 -19.75 -6.66
CA ARG A 182 -8.63 -19.97 -5.67
C ARG A 182 -7.86 -18.67 -5.36
N ARG A 183 -7.60 -17.86 -6.39
CA ARG A 183 -6.97 -16.54 -6.21
C ARG A 183 -7.85 -15.60 -5.37
N ALA A 184 -9.16 -15.54 -5.65
CA ALA A 184 -10.11 -14.74 -4.86
C ALA A 184 -10.19 -15.24 -3.41
N ALA A 185 -10.25 -16.56 -3.20
CA ALA A 185 -10.25 -17.17 -1.86
C ALA A 185 -8.94 -16.84 -1.10
N CYS A 186 -7.78 -16.86 -1.77
CA CYS A 186 -6.50 -16.49 -1.16
C CYS A 186 -6.48 -14.99 -0.75
N ILE A 187 -6.99 -14.10 -1.59
CA ILE A 187 -7.12 -12.67 -1.26
C ILE A 187 -8.08 -12.51 -0.07
N SER A 188 -9.22 -13.20 -0.09
CA SER A 188 -10.20 -13.17 0.99
C SER A 188 -9.60 -13.69 2.30
N LEU A 189 -8.78 -14.74 2.26
CA LEU A 189 -8.07 -15.26 3.43
C LEU A 189 -7.33 -14.14 4.18
N GLY A 190 -6.51 -13.36 3.46
CA GLY A 190 -5.69 -12.30 4.05
C GLY A 190 -6.46 -11.03 4.41
N LYS A 191 -7.51 -10.66 3.65
CA LYS A 191 -8.22 -9.40 3.84
C LYS A 191 -9.43 -9.50 4.76
N HIS A 192 -10.12 -10.63 4.76
CA HIS A 192 -11.42 -10.76 5.41
C HIS A 192 -11.45 -11.88 6.43
N MET A 193 -11.09 -13.11 6.03
CA MET A 193 -11.27 -14.30 6.85
C MET A 193 -10.40 -14.29 8.10
N VAL A 194 -9.18 -13.79 8.00
CA VAL A 194 -8.22 -13.67 9.11
C VAL A 194 -8.76 -12.90 10.31
N HIS A 195 -9.73 -12.00 10.11
CA HIS A 195 -10.30 -11.17 11.18
C HIS A 195 -11.50 -11.80 11.89
N VAL A 196 -12.08 -12.85 11.33
CA VAL A 196 -13.37 -13.38 11.80
C VAL A 196 -13.34 -14.84 12.27
N PHE A 197 -12.32 -15.62 11.89
CA PHE A 197 -12.31 -17.07 12.18
C PHE A 197 -11.87 -17.46 13.60
N GLY A 198 -11.32 -16.55 14.40
CA GLY A 198 -10.99 -16.82 15.81
C GLY A 198 -10.20 -18.13 16.01
N ASN A 199 -10.84 -19.15 16.56
CA ASN A 199 -10.21 -20.42 16.94
C ASN A 199 -9.92 -21.40 15.75
N ARG A 200 -10.16 -21.01 14.50
CA ARG A 200 -9.96 -21.85 13.32
C ARG A 200 -8.60 -21.63 12.64
N SER A 201 -7.59 -21.32 13.43
CA SER A 201 -6.23 -21.01 12.93
C SER A 201 -5.63 -22.14 12.10
N THR A 202 -5.90 -23.38 12.46
CA THR A 202 -5.39 -24.56 11.74
C THR A 202 -5.93 -24.63 10.32
N GLU A 203 -7.23 -24.39 10.13
CA GLU A 203 -7.88 -24.38 8.82
C GLU A 203 -7.32 -23.27 7.93
N LEU A 204 -7.07 -22.06 8.50
CA LEU A 204 -6.49 -20.94 7.76
C LEU A 204 -5.03 -21.23 7.34
N ILE A 205 -4.23 -21.83 8.23
CA ILE A 205 -2.83 -22.20 7.93
C ILE A 205 -2.78 -23.31 6.87
N ASN A 206 -3.70 -24.29 6.93
CA ASN A 206 -3.80 -25.33 5.92
C ASN A 206 -4.18 -24.76 4.55
N ALA A 207 -5.14 -23.82 4.49
CA ALA A 207 -5.49 -23.11 3.26
C ALA A 207 -4.30 -22.31 2.71
N LEU A 208 -3.59 -21.58 3.57
CA LEU A 208 -2.37 -20.87 3.20
C LEU A 208 -1.30 -21.81 2.61
N THR A 209 -1.12 -22.99 3.23
CA THR A 209 -0.17 -23.99 2.75
C THR A 209 -0.57 -24.51 1.37
N ALA A 210 -1.86 -24.79 1.16
CA ALA A 210 -2.36 -25.21 -0.15
C ALA A 210 -2.13 -24.13 -1.22
N PHE A 211 -2.40 -22.86 -0.93
CA PHE A 211 -2.15 -21.76 -1.84
C PHE A 211 -0.65 -21.56 -2.15
N SER A 212 0.23 -21.78 -1.17
CA SER A 212 1.68 -21.68 -1.37
C SER A 212 2.23 -22.72 -2.34
N GLN A 213 1.52 -23.82 -2.51
CA GLN A 213 1.86 -24.93 -3.38
C GLN A 213 1.02 -24.98 -4.67
N ASP A 214 0.21 -23.95 -4.92
CA ASP A 214 -0.63 -23.89 -6.12
C ASP A 214 0.22 -23.95 -7.39
N LYS A 215 -0.26 -24.65 -8.40
CA LYS A 215 0.43 -24.77 -9.70
C LYS A 215 0.58 -23.43 -10.43
N PHE A 216 -0.30 -22.46 -10.16
CA PHE A 216 -0.28 -21.14 -10.79
C PHE A 216 0.36 -20.08 -9.88
N ASP A 217 1.30 -19.35 -10.44
CA ASP A 217 2.00 -18.27 -9.73
C ASP A 217 1.06 -17.14 -9.29
N ALA A 218 -0.01 -16.88 -10.03
CA ALA A 218 -1.02 -15.88 -9.68
C ALA A 218 -1.71 -16.14 -8.32
N VAL A 219 -1.80 -17.40 -7.89
CA VAL A 219 -2.30 -17.78 -6.54
C VAL A 219 -1.17 -17.70 -5.52
N ARG A 220 0.00 -18.30 -5.83
CA ARG A 220 1.16 -18.26 -4.94
C ARG A 220 1.62 -16.83 -4.60
N LEU A 221 1.51 -15.91 -5.54
CA LEU A 221 1.81 -14.50 -5.34
C LEU A 221 0.93 -13.86 -4.26
N GLN A 222 -0.39 -14.15 -4.24
CA GLN A 222 -1.30 -13.64 -3.22
C GLN A 222 -1.05 -14.25 -1.84
N THR A 223 -0.44 -15.43 -1.79
CA THR A 223 -0.17 -16.13 -0.53
C THR A 223 0.80 -15.36 0.37
N VAL A 224 1.74 -14.61 -0.21
CA VAL A 224 2.68 -13.79 0.57
C VAL A 224 1.95 -12.69 1.36
N GLU A 225 0.99 -12.03 0.74
CA GLU A 225 0.19 -10.98 1.40
C GLU A 225 -0.74 -11.57 2.47
N ALA A 226 -1.38 -12.71 2.15
CA ALA A 226 -2.21 -13.43 3.11
C ALA A 226 -1.41 -13.91 4.33
N ALA A 227 -0.18 -14.36 4.13
CA ALA A 227 0.70 -14.77 5.23
C ALA A 227 1.07 -13.60 6.15
N ALA A 228 1.36 -12.42 5.60
CA ALA A 228 1.64 -11.23 6.42
C ALA A 228 0.44 -10.85 7.29
N ALA A 229 -0.79 -10.97 6.77
CA ALA A 229 -2.01 -10.74 7.53
C ALA A 229 -2.23 -11.79 8.62
N LEU A 230 -1.98 -13.07 8.31
CA LEU A 230 -2.07 -14.17 9.30
C LEU A 230 -1.05 -14.01 10.43
N LEU A 231 0.21 -13.69 10.11
CA LEU A 231 1.24 -13.42 11.12
C LEU A 231 0.85 -12.27 12.06
N LYS A 232 0.18 -11.25 11.54
CA LYS A 232 -0.28 -10.11 12.34
C LYS A 232 -1.46 -10.45 13.26
N ALA A 233 -2.32 -11.38 12.84
CA ALA A 233 -3.57 -11.70 13.53
C ALA A 233 -3.48 -12.92 14.46
N LEU A 234 -2.58 -13.86 14.18
CA LEU A 234 -2.45 -15.10 14.93
C LEU A 234 -1.49 -14.96 16.12
N PRO A 235 -1.66 -15.80 17.17
CA PRO A 235 -0.73 -15.87 18.29
C PRO A 235 0.68 -16.29 17.84
N TYR A 236 1.70 -15.84 18.57
CA TYR A 236 3.12 -16.07 18.26
C TYR A 236 3.51 -17.55 18.14
N GLU A 237 2.81 -18.42 18.87
CA GLU A 237 3.03 -19.88 18.86
C GLU A 237 2.78 -20.50 17.47
N LEU A 238 1.96 -19.85 16.66
CA LEU A 238 1.60 -20.32 15.31
C LEU A 238 2.46 -19.70 14.20
N HIS A 239 3.31 -18.70 14.51
CA HIS A 239 4.10 -18.00 13.51
C HIS A 239 5.08 -18.91 12.77
N ALA A 240 5.68 -19.89 13.47
CA ALA A 240 6.55 -20.88 12.85
C ALA A 240 5.80 -21.72 11.78
N ASN A 241 4.54 -22.05 12.03
CA ASN A 241 3.71 -22.80 11.09
C ASN A 241 3.38 -21.95 9.84
N VAL A 242 2.96 -20.69 10.04
CA VAL A 242 2.70 -19.77 8.93
C VAL A 242 3.97 -19.56 8.10
N PHE A 243 5.10 -19.29 8.74
CA PHE A 243 6.37 -19.09 8.05
C PHE A 243 6.82 -20.35 7.29
N SER A 244 6.66 -21.54 7.89
CA SER A 244 6.98 -22.81 7.22
C SER A 244 6.15 -23.00 5.94
N SER A 245 4.91 -22.54 5.92
CA SER A 245 4.04 -22.62 4.73
C SER A 245 4.53 -21.76 3.57
N ILE A 246 5.16 -20.61 3.84
CA ILE A 246 5.53 -19.63 2.80
C ILE A 246 7.02 -19.57 2.46
N LYS A 247 7.89 -20.23 3.25
CA LYS A 247 9.34 -20.16 3.05
C LYS A 247 9.78 -20.53 1.63
N GLY A 248 9.07 -21.48 0.98
CA GLY A 248 9.33 -21.88 -0.39
C GLY A 248 9.09 -20.79 -1.44
N LEU A 249 8.21 -19.84 -1.15
CA LEU A 249 7.89 -18.74 -2.07
C LEU A 249 9.05 -17.77 -2.27
N MET A 250 9.97 -17.71 -1.31
CA MET A 250 11.17 -16.87 -1.39
C MET A 250 12.24 -17.43 -2.32
N SER A 251 12.07 -18.69 -2.75
CA SER A 251 12.91 -19.37 -3.73
C SER A 251 12.08 -19.94 -4.87
N ASP A 252 10.92 -19.36 -5.13
CA ASP A 252 9.97 -19.81 -6.16
C ASP A 252 10.60 -19.75 -7.55
N TYR A 253 10.21 -20.67 -8.42
CA TYR A 253 10.67 -20.65 -9.81
C TYR A 253 10.14 -19.45 -10.61
N SER A 254 8.96 -18.90 -10.25
CA SER A 254 8.45 -17.67 -10.84
C SER A 254 9.11 -16.44 -10.20
N TRP A 255 9.76 -15.63 -11.03
CA TRP A 255 10.36 -14.38 -10.58
C TRP A 255 9.33 -13.42 -9.94
N ARG A 256 8.08 -13.44 -10.42
CA ARG A 256 6.99 -12.63 -9.88
C ARG A 256 6.70 -12.95 -8.42
N VAL A 257 6.72 -14.24 -8.07
CA VAL A 257 6.50 -14.69 -6.68
C VAL A 257 7.67 -14.29 -5.80
N ARG A 258 8.92 -14.50 -6.27
CA ARG A 258 10.12 -14.05 -5.54
C ARG A 258 10.15 -12.53 -5.36
N HIS A 259 9.75 -11.78 -6.38
CA HIS A 259 9.63 -10.31 -6.29
C HIS A 259 8.63 -9.89 -5.23
N MET A 260 7.42 -10.47 -5.22
CA MET A 260 6.42 -10.19 -4.18
C MET A 260 6.96 -10.56 -2.79
N ALA A 261 7.65 -11.68 -2.65
CA ALA A 261 8.25 -12.07 -1.37
C ALA A 261 9.31 -11.06 -0.91
N ALA A 262 10.17 -10.57 -1.81
CA ALA A 262 11.17 -9.53 -1.53
C ALA A 262 10.54 -8.20 -1.13
N ASP A 263 9.50 -7.76 -1.85
CA ASP A 263 8.78 -6.52 -1.59
C ASP A 263 8.03 -6.55 -0.23
N ARG A 264 7.53 -7.70 0.16
CA ARG A 264 6.81 -7.90 1.43
C ARG A 264 7.68 -8.34 2.60
N LEU A 265 8.98 -8.54 2.38
CA LEU A 265 9.89 -9.09 3.39
C LEU A 265 9.91 -8.27 4.70
N GLY A 266 9.91 -6.93 4.59
CA GLY A 266 9.81 -6.03 5.74
C GLY A 266 8.51 -6.22 6.51
N LYS A 267 7.37 -6.27 5.83
CA LYS A 267 6.04 -6.47 6.44
C LYS A 267 5.92 -7.84 7.12
N LEU A 268 6.46 -8.89 6.50
CA LEU A 268 6.52 -10.21 7.11
C LEU A 268 7.32 -10.17 8.41
N ALA A 269 8.49 -9.53 8.40
CA ALA A 269 9.36 -9.40 9.58
C ALA A 269 8.68 -8.60 10.69
N GLU A 270 8.01 -7.50 10.38
CA GLU A 270 7.27 -6.68 11.35
C GLU A 270 6.13 -7.45 12.04
N ALA A 271 5.52 -8.38 11.31
CA ALA A 271 4.43 -9.21 11.81
C ALA A 271 4.88 -10.45 12.60
N MET A 272 6.13 -10.89 12.42
CA MET A 272 6.68 -12.09 13.05
C MET A 272 7.02 -11.89 14.53
N SER A 273 7.06 -12.98 15.27
CA SER A 273 7.58 -12.97 16.64
C SER A 273 9.08 -12.62 16.65
N PRO A 274 9.59 -12.00 17.73
CA PRO A 274 11.01 -11.66 17.86
C PRO A 274 11.95 -12.88 17.78
N THR A 275 11.44 -14.07 18.08
CA THR A 275 12.20 -15.33 18.00
C THR A 275 12.29 -15.88 16.57
N GLU A 276 11.23 -15.68 15.78
CA GLU A 276 11.12 -16.20 14.41
C GLU A 276 11.70 -15.26 13.35
N VAL A 277 11.76 -13.95 13.62
CA VAL A 277 12.22 -12.96 12.64
C VAL A 277 13.62 -13.23 12.11
N LYS A 278 14.51 -13.86 12.90
CA LYS A 278 15.86 -14.26 12.48
C LYS A 278 15.85 -15.22 11.28
N ASN A 279 14.76 -15.98 11.12
CA ASN A 279 14.60 -16.96 10.03
C ASN A 279 14.45 -16.28 8.66
N ILE A 280 14.23 -14.97 8.61
CA ILE A 280 14.17 -14.18 7.37
C ILE A 280 15.56 -13.89 6.79
N LEU A 281 16.61 -13.84 7.62
CA LEU A 281 17.95 -13.43 7.20
C LEU A 281 18.53 -14.27 6.03
N PRO A 282 18.41 -15.61 6.00
CA PRO A 282 18.87 -16.40 4.87
C PRO A 282 18.15 -16.03 3.56
N PHE A 283 16.86 -15.69 3.63
CA PHE A 283 16.06 -15.32 2.46
C PHE A 283 16.40 -13.92 1.97
N PHE A 284 16.60 -12.95 2.87
CA PHE A 284 17.14 -11.64 2.47
C PHE A 284 18.46 -11.80 1.70
N ARG A 285 19.37 -12.64 2.21
CA ARG A 285 20.64 -12.91 1.55
C ARG A 285 20.45 -13.53 0.16
N SER A 286 19.55 -14.51 0.03
CA SER A 286 19.26 -15.15 -1.25
C SER A 286 18.64 -14.17 -2.24
N LEU A 287 17.62 -13.40 -1.82
CA LEU A 287 16.92 -12.44 -2.66
C LEU A 287 17.80 -11.25 -3.05
N SER A 288 18.73 -10.83 -2.18
CA SER A 288 19.71 -9.79 -2.52
C SER A 288 20.79 -10.26 -3.51
N GLN A 289 20.83 -11.54 -3.85
CA GLN A 289 21.71 -12.15 -4.85
C GLN A 289 20.95 -12.79 -6.00
N ASP A 290 19.63 -12.49 -6.14
CA ASP A 290 18.80 -13.04 -7.19
C ASP A 290 19.30 -12.62 -8.58
N ALA A 291 19.05 -13.44 -9.58
CA ALA A 291 19.37 -13.13 -10.97
C ALA A 291 18.66 -11.86 -11.48
N GLU A 292 17.43 -11.64 -11.02
CA GLU A 292 16.60 -10.52 -11.44
C GLU A 292 16.91 -9.26 -10.62
N ALA A 293 17.23 -8.16 -11.30
CA ALA A 293 17.57 -6.88 -10.67
C ALA A 293 16.41 -6.32 -9.82
N GLU A 294 15.17 -6.48 -10.27
CA GLU A 294 13.96 -6.02 -9.55
C GLU A 294 13.82 -6.70 -8.19
N ILE A 295 14.19 -7.98 -8.10
CA ILE A 295 14.15 -8.72 -6.83
C ILE A 295 15.25 -8.23 -5.90
N ARG A 296 16.49 -8.03 -6.40
CA ARG A 296 17.59 -7.47 -5.61
C ARG A 296 17.25 -6.07 -5.09
N ALA A 297 16.63 -5.23 -5.95
CA ALA A 297 16.19 -3.89 -5.59
C ALA A 297 15.13 -3.90 -4.47
N SER A 298 14.10 -4.74 -4.58
CA SER A 298 13.06 -4.88 -3.56
C SER A 298 13.61 -5.44 -2.25
N ALA A 299 14.51 -6.41 -2.32
CA ALA A 299 15.17 -6.96 -1.14
C ALA A 299 15.96 -5.87 -0.39
N VAL A 300 16.83 -5.12 -1.08
CA VAL A 300 17.63 -4.09 -0.41
C VAL A 300 16.80 -2.92 0.08
N PHE A 301 15.70 -2.58 -0.59
CA PHE A 301 14.77 -1.54 -0.14
C PHE A 301 14.14 -1.89 1.21
N SER A 302 13.87 -3.18 1.47
CA SER A 302 13.35 -3.67 2.75
C SER A 302 14.37 -3.68 3.89
N MET A 303 15.67 -3.48 3.61
CA MET A 303 16.78 -3.60 4.58
C MET A 303 16.57 -2.76 5.84
N ALA A 304 16.15 -1.52 5.72
CA ALA A 304 15.96 -0.63 6.87
C ALA A 304 14.83 -1.13 7.80
N SER A 305 13.69 -1.57 7.26
CA SER A 305 12.59 -2.16 8.03
C SER A 305 13.04 -3.43 8.76
N LEU A 306 13.81 -4.28 8.07
CA LEU A 306 14.36 -5.48 8.69
C LEU A 306 15.30 -5.14 9.86
N LEU A 307 16.21 -4.17 9.67
CA LEU A 307 17.14 -3.73 10.73
C LEU A 307 16.41 -3.14 11.94
N ALA A 308 15.26 -2.50 11.73
CA ALA A 308 14.43 -1.98 12.81
C ALA A 308 13.86 -3.10 13.70
N VAL A 309 13.46 -4.21 13.09
CA VAL A 309 12.80 -5.34 13.79
C VAL A 309 13.80 -6.29 14.43
N PHE A 310 14.96 -6.53 13.81
CA PHE A 310 16.00 -7.42 14.36
C PHE A 310 16.53 -6.88 15.69
N ARG A 311 16.70 -7.76 16.67
CA ARG A 311 17.28 -7.42 18.00
C ARG A 311 18.72 -7.86 18.16
N ASP A 312 19.10 -8.97 17.50
CA ASP A 312 20.45 -9.51 17.58
C ASP A 312 21.46 -8.63 16.80
N PRO A 313 22.50 -8.08 17.47
CA PRO A 313 23.51 -7.26 16.81
C PRO A 313 24.28 -7.99 15.70
N SER A 314 24.51 -9.31 15.84
CA SER A 314 25.19 -10.11 14.82
C SER A 314 24.35 -10.23 13.55
N ALA A 315 23.04 -10.52 13.70
CA ALA A 315 22.11 -10.56 12.59
C ALA A 315 21.97 -9.20 11.88
N LYS A 316 21.95 -8.10 12.64
CA LYS A 316 21.95 -6.72 12.08
C LYS A 316 23.22 -6.45 11.26
N ARG A 317 24.38 -6.82 11.78
CA ARG A 317 25.65 -6.67 11.07
C ARG A 317 25.65 -7.47 9.77
N GLU A 318 25.22 -8.71 9.83
CA GLU A 318 25.15 -9.60 8.66
C GLU A 318 24.21 -9.05 7.59
N LEU A 319 22.99 -8.63 8.00
CA LEU A 319 21.97 -8.04 7.12
C LEU A 319 22.50 -6.78 6.42
N LEU A 320 23.05 -5.84 7.19
CA LEU A 320 23.63 -4.60 6.67
C LEU A 320 24.77 -4.90 5.68
N THR A 321 25.66 -5.80 6.04
CA THR A 321 26.81 -6.17 5.18
C THR A 321 26.33 -6.82 3.88
N ALA A 322 25.32 -7.68 3.93
CA ALA A 322 24.75 -8.32 2.74
C ALA A 322 24.11 -7.28 1.81
N GLY A 323 23.32 -6.34 2.36
CA GLY A 323 22.70 -5.28 1.56
C GLY A 323 23.73 -4.29 0.99
N CYS A 324 24.71 -3.85 1.77
CA CYS A 324 25.72 -2.91 1.31
C CYS A 324 26.67 -3.46 0.21
N ARG A 325 26.75 -4.79 0.03
CA ARG A 325 27.48 -5.36 -1.11
C ARG A 325 26.89 -4.95 -2.46
N LEU A 326 25.59 -4.62 -2.51
CA LEU A 326 24.90 -4.16 -3.73
C LEU A 326 25.33 -2.75 -4.18
N VAL A 327 26.24 -2.10 -3.46
CA VAL A 327 26.90 -0.87 -3.93
C VAL A 327 27.65 -1.07 -5.25
N ASN A 328 28.05 -2.31 -5.56
CA ASN A 328 28.73 -2.69 -6.80
C ASN A 328 27.79 -3.43 -7.77
N ASP A 329 26.48 -3.39 -7.56
CA ASP A 329 25.53 -4.03 -8.48
C ASP A 329 25.61 -3.42 -9.88
N GLU A 330 25.55 -4.26 -10.89
CA GLU A 330 25.59 -3.81 -12.30
C GLU A 330 24.41 -2.90 -12.66
N ASN A 331 23.25 -3.13 -12.04
CA ASN A 331 22.02 -2.39 -12.29
C ASN A 331 21.93 -1.13 -11.43
N ALA A 332 21.81 0.03 -12.09
CA ALA A 332 21.72 1.32 -11.41
C ALA A 332 20.47 1.45 -10.51
N HIS A 333 19.35 0.81 -10.87
CA HIS A 333 18.14 0.80 -10.05
C HIS A 333 18.36 0.12 -8.71
N VAL A 334 19.12 -0.99 -8.67
CA VAL A 334 19.51 -1.67 -7.42
C VAL A 334 20.35 -0.75 -6.55
N ARG A 335 21.36 -0.09 -7.13
CA ARG A 335 22.21 0.88 -6.41
C ARG A 335 21.42 2.09 -5.89
N MET A 336 20.42 2.55 -6.66
CA MET A 336 19.49 3.63 -6.26
C MET A 336 18.63 3.20 -5.06
N CYS A 337 18.09 1.98 -5.08
CA CYS A 337 17.34 1.43 -3.94
C CYS A 337 18.21 1.28 -2.70
N LEU A 338 19.48 0.86 -2.85
CA LEU A 338 20.45 0.84 -1.76
C LEU A 338 20.69 2.24 -1.21
N ALA A 339 20.88 3.24 -2.08
CA ALA A 339 21.06 4.62 -1.67
C ALA A 339 19.90 5.14 -0.80
N SER A 340 18.67 4.79 -1.16
CA SER A 340 17.49 5.13 -0.39
C SER A 340 17.38 4.36 0.95
N ALA A 341 17.91 3.14 1.03
CA ALA A 341 17.79 2.29 2.20
C ALA A 341 18.91 2.51 3.23
N VAL A 342 20.15 2.78 2.78
CA VAL A 342 21.33 2.82 3.64
C VAL A 342 21.25 3.91 4.71
N LEU A 343 20.78 5.11 4.37
CA LEU A 343 20.64 6.21 5.32
C LEU A 343 19.57 5.95 6.36
N ARG A 344 18.42 5.35 5.96
CA ARG A 344 17.37 4.92 6.88
C ARG A 344 17.84 3.84 7.86
N SER A 345 18.91 3.11 7.54
CA SER A 345 19.46 2.06 8.39
C SER A 345 20.29 2.59 9.56
N VAL A 346 20.72 3.87 9.51
CA VAL A 346 21.64 4.47 10.50
C VAL A 346 21.11 4.36 11.93
N ALA A 347 19.83 4.65 12.16
CA ALA A 347 19.19 4.62 13.46
C ALA A 347 19.03 3.20 14.06
N HIS A 348 19.22 2.17 13.24
CA HIS A 348 18.91 0.78 13.63
C HIS A 348 20.15 -0.09 13.86
N VAL A 349 21.37 0.45 13.67
CA VAL A 349 22.62 -0.28 13.78
C VAL A 349 23.59 0.38 14.75
N ALA A 350 24.53 -0.40 15.27
CA ALA A 350 25.55 0.09 16.18
C ALA A 350 26.54 1.06 15.46
N LYS A 351 27.05 2.06 16.20
CA LYS A 351 27.91 3.14 15.70
C LYS A 351 29.19 2.62 15.02
N GLU A 352 29.71 1.48 15.45
CA GLU A 352 30.89 0.85 14.87
C GLU A 352 30.68 0.49 13.39
N LEU A 353 29.43 0.17 13.00
CA LEU A 353 29.08 -0.15 11.62
C LEU A 353 28.96 1.10 10.73
N TRP A 354 28.83 2.30 11.34
CA TRP A 354 28.80 3.53 10.54
C TRP A 354 30.12 3.77 9.81
N ALA A 355 31.23 3.72 10.56
CA ALA A 355 32.56 3.95 10.00
C ALA A 355 33.02 2.83 9.07
N THR A 356 32.68 1.58 9.40
CA THR A 356 33.19 0.39 8.69
C THR A 356 32.32 0.00 7.48
N THR A 357 31.04 0.38 7.46
CA THR A 357 30.11 -0.10 6.42
C THR A 357 29.32 1.04 5.79
N ILE A 358 28.59 1.85 6.58
CA ILE A 358 27.66 2.86 6.02
C ILE A 358 28.41 4.00 5.31
N VAL A 359 29.40 4.63 5.97
CA VAL A 359 30.17 5.75 5.38
C VAL A 359 30.88 5.35 4.10
N PRO A 360 31.60 4.22 4.02
CA PRO A 360 32.20 3.76 2.77
C PRO A 360 31.15 3.53 1.66
N THR A 361 30.04 2.88 1.99
CA THR A 361 28.93 2.64 1.03
C THR A 361 28.35 3.96 0.52
N CYS A 362 28.02 4.90 1.40
CA CYS A 362 27.52 6.21 1.01
C CYS A 362 28.54 6.98 0.16
N THR A 363 29.82 6.96 0.54
CA THR A 363 30.90 7.62 -0.20
C THR A 363 31.02 7.08 -1.63
N GLN A 364 30.85 5.78 -1.81
CA GLN A 364 30.87 5.16 -3.13
C GLN A 364 29.63 5.55 -3.94
N LEU A 365 28.43 5.50 -3.36
CA LEU A 365 27.18 5.89 -4.02
C LEU A 365 27.16 7.37 -4.41
N LEU A 366 27.76 8.27 -3.60
CA LEU A 366 27.90 9.70 -3.95
C LEU A 366 28.85 9.94 -5.13
N LYS A 367 29.68 8.97 -5.48
CA LYS A 367 30.61 8.98 -6.62
C LYS A 367 30.12 8.11 -7.77
N ASP A 368 28.89 7.60 -7.70
CA ASP A 368 28.33 6.74 -8.74
C ASP A 368 28.28 7.48 -10.09
N GLN A 369 28.55 6.76 -11.16
CA GLN A 369 28.48 7.35 -12.52
C GLN A 369 27.05 7.76 -12.90
N GLU A 370 26.04 7.07 -12.38
CA GLU A 370 24.64 7.39 -12.64
C GLU A 370 24.16 8.52 -11.74
N ALA A 371 23.61 9.58 -12.36
CA ALA A 371 23.13 10.75 -11.65
C ALA A 371 21.96 10.43 -10.69
N ASP A 372 21.09 9.50 -11.09
CA ASP A 372 19.90 9.12 -10.29
C ASP A 372 20.31 8.38 -9.01
N VAL A 373 21.41 7.64 -9.00
CA VAL A 373 21.95 7.00 -7.79
C VAL A 373 22.48 8.06 -6.83
N ARG A 374 23.26 9.03 -7.32
CA ARG A 374 23.78 10.14 -6.51
C ARG A 374 22.61 10.97 -5.94
N LEU A 375 21.62 11.25 -6.78
CA LEU A 375 20.42 12.02 -6.40
C LEU A 375 19.62 11.31 -5.30
N ALA A 376 19.39 10.00 -5.44
CA ALA A 376 18.66 9.21 -4.45
C ALA A 376 19.31 9.25 -3.08
N LEU A 377 20.66 9.18 -3.02
CA LEU A 377 21.36 9.27 -1.74
C LEU A 377 21.28 10.67 -1.12
N VAL A 378 21.54 11.73 -1.90
CA VAL A 378 21.49 13.11 -1.38
C VAL A 378 20.09 13.45 -0.90
N SER A 379 19.04 13.07 -1.65
CA SER A 379 17.65 13.26 -1.24
C SER A 379 17.31 12.53 0.06
N GLY A 380 18.00 11.44 0.35
CA GLY A 380 17.78 10.64 1.54
C GLY A 380 18.33 11.25 2.85
N PHE A 381 19.17 12.31 2.80
CA PHE A 381 19.73 12.90 4.03
C PHE A 381 18.64 13.40 4.98
N SER A 382 17.61 14.06 4.47
CA SER A 382 16.49 14.53 5.29
C SER A 382 15.72 13.36 5.95
N SER A 383 15.76 12.16 5.38
CA SER A 383 15.13 10.96 5.93
C SER A 383 15.82 10.42 7.20
N MET A 384 17.08 10.81 7.44
CA MET A 384 17.77 10.52 8.71
C MET A 384 17.12 11.23 9.90
N GLY A 385 16.37 12.31 9.64
CA GLY A 385 15.74 13.12 10.67
C GLY A 385 16.74 13.85 11.56
N ASN A 386 16.24 14.60 12.54
CA ASN A 386 17.08 15.32 13.51
C ASN A 386 17.40 14.45 14.74
N THR A 387 17.82 13.21 14.49
CA THR A 387 18.20 12.23 15.53
C THR A 387 19.64 12.44 16.00
N PRO A 388 19.99 11.99 17.22
CA PRO A 388 21.39 12.01 17.69
C PRO A 388 22.34 11.29 16.72
N GLU A 389 21.88 10.19 16.14
CA GLU A 389 22.62 9.37 15.17
C GLU A 389 22.89 10.15 13.87
N ALA A 390 21.89 10.88 13.38
CA ALA A 390 22.04 11.72 12.20
C ALA A 390 23.06 12.84 12.41
N ARG A 391 23.03 13.52 13.57
CA ARG A 391 23.99 14.58 13.94
C ARG A 391 25.43 14.07 14.04
N GLU A 392 25.62 12.86 14.51
CA GLU A 392 26.96 12.24 14.60
C GLU A 392 27.47 11.71 13.25
N MET A 393 26.53 11.29 12.39
CA MET A 393 26.85 10.73 11.07
C MET A 393 27.10 11.81 10.00
N ALA A 394 26.32 12.88 10.00
CA ALA A 394 26.36 13.93 8.98
C ALA A 394 27.78 14.51 8.76
N PRO A 395 28.58 14.83 9.79
CA PRO A 395 29.93 15.36 9.60
C PRO A 395 30.86 14.48 8.77
N LYS A 396 30.63 13.16 8.80
CA LYS A 396 31.44 12.18 8.07
C LYS A 396 31.15 12.16 6.57
N LEU A 397 29.96 12.60 6.17
CA LEU A 397 29.50 12.63 4.77
C LEU A 397 29.59 14.02 4.12
N VAL A 398 29.65 15.08 4.93
CA VAL A 398 29.70 16.46 4.45
C VAL A 398 30.76 16.71 3.37
N PRO A 399 32.04 16.29 3.50
CA PRO A 399 33.03 16.58 2.46
C PRO A 399 32.62 16.05 1.07
N VAL A 400 31.94 14.90 1.03
CA VAL A 400 31.52 14.29 -0.24
C VAL A 400 30.24 14.99 -0.76
N VAL A 401 29.34 15.40 0.12
CA VAL A 401 28.14 16.16 -0.25
C VAL A 401 28.53 17.55 -0.78
N VAL A 402 29.46 18.21 -0.14
CA VAL A 402 30.01 19.51 -0.60
C VAL A 402 30.59 19.39 -2.02
N ALA A 403 31.31 18.31 -2.30
CA ALA A 403 31.83 18.07 -3.64
C ALA A 403 30.74 17.95 -4.71
N LEU A 404 29.53 17.45 -4.36
CA LEU A 404 28.39 17.35 -5.27
C LEU A 404 27.69 18.69 -5.56
N ALA A 405 28.00 19.73 -4.83
CA ALA A 405 27.53 21.08 -5.16
C ALA A 405 28.08 21.57 -6.53
N GLY A 406 29.19 20.98 -7.00
CA GLY A 406 29.76 21.21 -8.34
C GLY A 406 29.30 20.17 -9.40
N ASP A 407 28.33 19.31 -9.12
CA ASP A 407 27.91 18.25 -10.05
C ASP A 407 27.42 18.85 -11.39
N PRO A 408 27.78 18.22 -12.52
CA PRO A 408 27.28 18.63 -13.84
C PRO A 408 25.74 18.64 -13.93
N ASN A 409 25.09 17.69 -13.24
CA ASN A 409 23.64 17.59 -13.20
C ASN A 409 23.04 18.63 -12.22
N TRP A 410 22.27 19.54 -12.78
CA TRP A 410 21.66 20.64 -12.02
C TRP A 410 20.69 20.14 -10.92
N ARG A 411 20.01 19.00 -11.11
CA ARG A 411 19.11 18.43 -10.09
C ARG A 411 19.85 18.01 -8.84
N ILE A 412 21.07 17.46 -8.99
CA ILE A 412 21.91 17.10 -7.85
C ILE A 412 22.33 18.36 -7.10
N ARG A 413 22.80 19.40 -7.81
CA ARG A 413 23.17 20.68 -7.17
C ARG A 413 21.99 21.30 -6.41
N GLU A 414 20.77 21.31 -7.03
CA GLU A 414 19.56 21.83 -6.38
C GLU A 414 19.26 21.08 -5.07
N VAL A 415 19.27 19.74 -5.11
CA VAL A 415 18.99 18.92 -3.92
C VAL A 415 20.08 19.12 -2.86
N VAL A 416 21.35 19.17 -3.23
CA VAL A 416 22.44 19.46 -2.29
C VAL A 416 22.20 20.78 -1.55
N ILE A 417 21.86 21.83 -2.30
CA ILE A 417 21.60 23.16 -1.70
C ILE A 417 20.35 23.14 -0.82
N SER A 418 19.32 22.39 -1.20
CA SER A 418 18.11 22.21 -0.39
C SER A 418 18.34 21.44 0.91
N GLN A 419 19.40 20.62 1.01
CA GLN A 419 19.77 19.90 2.23
C GLN A 419 20.64 20.73 3.18
N VAL A 420 21.09 21.90 2.78
CA VAL A 420 21.99 22.74 3.59
C VAL A 420 21.43 23.08 4.99
N PRO A 421 20.15 23.47 5.16
CA PRO A 421 19.61 23.70 6.49
C PRO A 421 19.75 22.49 7.43
N PHE A 422 19.41 21.32 6.93
CA PHE A 422 19.58 20.06 7.69
C PHE A 422 21.04 19.79 8.06
N LEU A 423 21.95 19.98 7.11
CA LEU A 423 23.40 19.76 7.34
C LEU A 423 23.92 20.73 8.40
N ILE A 424 23.54 22.01 8.38
CA ILE A 424 23.97 23.00 9.36
C ILE A 424 23.41 22.68 10.75
N THR A 425 22.15 22.31 10.85
CA THR A 425 21.54 21.90 12.12
C THR A 425 22.29 20.68 12.72
N SER A 426 22.75 19.77 11.85
CA SER A 426 23.50 18.58 12.27
C SER A 426 24.97 18.87 12.61
N LEU A 427 25.62 19.83 11.96
CA LEU A 427 27.03 20.17 12.12
C LEU A 427 27.30 21.19 13.25
N GLY A 428 26.29 21.99 13.60
CA GLY A 428 26.43 23.06 14.59
C GLY A 428 27.50 24.10 14.16
N LYS A 429 28.46 24.38 15.03
CA LYS A 429 29.48 25.43 14.80
C LYS A 429 30.47 25.14 13.65
N ASN A 430 30.53 23.93 13.14
CA ASN A 430 31.46 23.52 12.06
C ASN A 430 30.80 23.60 10.67
N ALA A 431 29.84 24.50 10.48
CA ALA A 431 29.03 24.58 9.26
C ALA A 431 29.50 25.62 8.24
N GLU A 432 30.69 26.21 8.41
CA GLU A 432 31.17 27.35 7.57
C GLU A 432 31.21 26.99 6.08
N ASP A 433 31.75 25.82 5.72
CA ASP A 433 31.82 25.37 4.33
C ASP A 433 30.44 25.19 3.70
N VAL A 434 29.46 24.77 4.51
CA VAL A 434 28.09 24.52 4.05
C VAL A 434 27.33 25.84 3.86
N VAL A 435 27.57 26.86 4.69
CA VAL A 435 27.02 28.21 4.50
C VAL A 435 27.56 28.85 3.22
N GLU A 436 28.85 28.67 2.97
CA GLU A 436 29.51 29.16 1.76
C GLU A 436 28.88 28.59 0.49
N LEU A 437 28.49 27.30 0.50
CA LEU A 437 27.77 26.67 -0.63
C LEU A 437 26.48 27.41 -0.99
N CYS A 438 25.66 27.81 -0.01
CA CYS A 438 24.45 28.56 -0.30
C CYS A 438 24.75 29.88 -0.98
N VAL A 439 25.75 30.61 -0.47
CA VAL A 439 26.13 31.94 -1.01
C VAL A 439 26.65 31.79 -2.45
N GLN A 440 27.53 30.84 -2.73
CA GLN A 440 28.08 30.57 -4.07
C GLN A 440 26.98 30.23 -5.10
N HIS A 441 25.93 29.51 -4.68
CA HIS A 441 24.88 29.09 -5.59
C HIS A 441 23.77 30.13 -5.82
N LEU A 442 23.83 31.28 -5.14
CA LEU A 442 22.96 32.42 -5.47
C LEU A 442 23.22 32.99 -6.89
N VAL A 443 24.38 32.68 -7.46
CA VAL A 443 24.76 33.07 -8.85
C VAL A 443 24.85 31.87 -9.80
N ASP A 444 24.28 30.69 -9.44
CA ASP A 444 24.25 29.54 -10.33
C ASP A 444 23.52 29.91 -11.64
N ARG A 445 23.99 29.34 -12.75
CA ARG A 445 23.41 29.55 -14.09
C ARG A 445 21.95 29.10 -14.18
N VAL A 446 21.51 28.14 -13.33
CA VAL A 446 20.15 27.56 -13.32
C VAL A 446 19.29 28.30 -12.29
N ALA A 447 18.14 28.84 -12.71
CA ALA A 447 17.27 29.65 -11.88
C ALA A 447 16.73 28.88 -10.65
N THR A 448 16.34 27.61 -10.81
CA THR A 448 15.84 26.79 -9.70
C THR A 448 16.86 26.59 -8.59
N ILE A 449 18.16 26.53 -8.93
CA ILE A 449 19.25 26.44 -7.93
C ILE A 449 19.40 27.76 -7.18
N ARG A 450 19.35 28.92 -7.89
CA ARG A 450 19.37 30.23 -7.23
C ARG A 450 18.20 30.37 -6.25
N GLU A 451 17.00 29.96 -6.65
CA GLU A 451 15.82 29.97 -5.78
C GLU A 451 15.97 29.02 -4.58
N ALA A 452 16.53 27.81 -4.78
CA ALA A 452 16.83 26.88 -3.70
C ALA A 452 17.85 27.49 -2.71
N ALA A 453 18.87 28.15 -3.22
CA ALA A 453 19.86 28.85 -2.39
C ALA A 453 19.25 29.98 -1.57
N VAL A 454 18.34 30.78 -2.16
CA VAL A 454 17.59 31.81 -1.42
C VAL A 454 16.73 31.19 -0.34
N ARG A 455 15.96 30.17 -0.66
CA ARG A 455 15.12 29.45 0.32
C ARG A 455 15.95 28.88 1.48
N SER A 456 17.10 28.26 1.17
CA SER A 456 18.00 27.74 2.20
C SER A 456 18.60 28.84 3.08
N CYS A 457 19.01 30.00 2.51
CA CYS A 457 19.44 31.16 3.28
C CYS A 457 18.32 31.68 4.21
N CYS A 458 17.09 31.79 3.71
CA CYS A 458 15.95 32.23 4.52
C CYS A 458 15.66 31.25 5.68
N THR A 459 15.70 29.94 5.42
CA THR A 459 15.53 28.91 6.46
C THR A 459 16.63 29.03 7.52
N LEU A 460 17.89 29.21 7.11
CA LEU A 460 19.01 29.38 8.02
C LEU A 460 18.86 30.61 8.93
N VAL A 461 18.39 31.71 8.38
CA VAL A 461 18.10 32.95 9.16
C VAL A 461 16.98 32.69 10.18
N ALA A 462 15.92 32.01 9.76
CA ALA A 462 14.78 31.69 10.62
C ALA A 462 15.16 30.76 11.79
N GLU A 463 15.96 29.71 11.51
CA GLU A 463 16.36 28.72 12.52
C GLU A 463 17.44 29.20 13.48
N ASN A 464 18.45 29.97 12.98
CA ASN A 464 19.60 30.35 13.79
C ASN A 464 19.49 31.77 14.36
N GLY A 465 18.56 32.58 13.89
CA GLY A 465 18.27 33.92 14.38
C GLY A 465 19.22 35.02 13.87
N THR A 466 18.91 36.27 14.26
CA THR A 466 19.58 37.48 13.74
C THR A 466 21.04 37.60 14.16
N ALA A 467 21.39 37.14 15.36
CA ALA A 467 22.78 37.24 15.85
C ALA A 467 23.72 36.36 15.02
N TRP A 468 23.31 35.11 14.76
CA TRP A 468 24.05 34.21 13.89
C TRP A 468 24.12 34.72 12.45
N SER A 469 23.02 35.22 11.91
CA SER A 469 22.98 35.77 10.55
C SER A 469 23.95 36.90 10.35
N ARG A 470 24.05 37.83 11.32
CA ARG A 470 25.02 38.93 11.30
C ARG A 470 26.48 38.47 11.37
N ALA A 471 26.75 37.39 12.09
CA ALA A 471 28.10 36.85 12.27
C ALA A 471 28.57 36.01 11.08
N SER A 472 27.67 35.18 10.53
CA SER A 472 28.06 34.12 9.59
C SER A 472 27.57 34.33 8.15
N LEU A 473 26.34 34.79 7.93
CA LEU A 473 25.75 34.87 6.59
C LEU A 473 25.92 36.26 5.94
N PHE A 474 25.57 37.34 6.62
CA PHE A 474 25.56 38.68 6.04
C PHE A 474 26.93 39.19 5.57
N PRO A 475 28.06 38.91 6.24
CA PRO A 475 29.38 39.28 5.71
C PRO A 475 29.68 38.66 4.35
N ARG A 476 29.29 37.37 4.16
CA ARG A 476 29.48 36.66 2.89
C ARG A 476 28.60 37.20 1.77
N LEU A 477 27.33 37.51 2.07
CA LEU A 477 26.43 38.14 1.10
C LEU A 477 26.92 39.54 0.69
N SER A 478 27.41 40.34 1.64
CA SER A 478 27.93 41.65 1.36
C SER A 478 29.22 41.60 0.50
N SER A 479 30.11 40.66 0.77
CA SER A 479 31.31 40.44 -0.06
C SER A 479 30.92 40.04 -1.49
N MET A 480 29.93 39.14 -1.66
CA MET A 480 29.46 38.73 -2.97
C MET A 480 28.83 39.91 -3.74
N ALA A 481 28.01 40.75 -3.08
CA ALA A 481 27.37 41.89 -3.70
C ALA A 481 28.40 42.98 -4.13
N SER A 482 29.53 43.09 -3.45
CA SER A 482 30.61 44.03 -3.82
C SER A 482 31.48 43.52 -4.97
N THR A 483 31.52 42.22 -5.23
CA THR A 483 32.32 41.62 -6.30
C THR A 483 31.57 41.46 -7.61
N ASN A 484 30.25 41.36 -7.56
CA ASN A 484 29.38 41.28 -8.73
C ASN A 484 28.85 42.72 -9.04
N ASN A 485 29.57 43.47 -9.88
CA ASN A 485 29.04 44.65 -10.51
C ASN A 485 27.94 44.26 -11.51
N TYR A 486 26.68 44.36 -11.13
CA TYR A 486 25.56 44.48 -12.03
C TYR A 486 25.09 45.90 -12.10
#